data_efe7b4c541b417a9d508fde17be5484b
#
_entry.id   efe7b4c541b417a9d508fde17be5484b
#
_cell.length_a   1.000
_cell.length_b   1.000
_cell.length_c   1.000
_cell.angle_alpha   90.00
_cell.angle_beta   90.00
_cell.angle_gamma   90.00
#
_symmetry.space_group_name_H-M   'P 1'
#
loop_
_entity.id
_entity.type
_entity.pdbx_description
1 polymer ?
#
loop_
_entity_poly.entity_id
_entity_poly.type
_entity_poly.pdbx_seq_one_letter_code
_entity_poly.pdbx_strand_id
1 'polypeptide(L)'
;MPFGALTMHTTFSIQTHGPGLSEITRDVAAWVADAGLDEALLTLFIQHTSASLLIQENADPEVRTDLTAYFHRLVPPTTDPSMDYLTHTYEGPDDMPGHIKAALLPTSLQIPIIGGRMSLGTWQGIYVVEHRDAPHTRRVIALLR
;
A
#
# COMPACT_ATOMS: atom_id res chain seq x y z
N MET A 1 -17.46 -31.37 14.07
CA MET A 1 -16.26 -30.50 14.18
C MET A 1 -16.13 -29.64 12.95
N PRO A 2 -16.23 -28.36 13.07
CA PRO A 2 -15.86 -27.55 11.95
C PRO A 2 -14.37 -27.76 11.68
N PHE A 3 -14.05 -28.12 10.47
CA PHE A 3 -12.67 -28.07 10.04
C PHE A 3 -12.24 -26.61 10.13
N GLY A 4 -11.11 -26.35 10.78
CA GLY A 4 -10.56 -24.99 10.81
C GLY A 4 -10.51 -24.45 9.40
N ALA A 5 -10.92 -23.21 9.22
CA ALA A 5 -10.82 -22.56 7.92
C ALA A 5 -9.37 -22.63 7.44
N LEU A 6 -9.17 -23.06 6.20
CA LEU A 6 -7.84 -23.08 5.61
C LEU A 6 -7.33 -21.65 5.54
N THR A 7 -6.18 -21.41 6.19
CA THR A 7 -5.56 -20.09 6.25
C THR A 7 -4.16 -20.18 5.66
N MET A 8 -3.84 -19.29 4.74
CA MET A 8 -2.54 -19.20 4.10
C MET A 8 -2.04 -17.77 4.20
N HIS A 9 -0.74 -17.59 4.42
CA HIS A 9 -0.15 -16.26 4.47
C HIS A 9 1.23 -16.23 3.85
N THR A 10 1.64 -15.05 3.44
CA THR A 10 2.99 -14.76 2.98
C THR A 10 3.33 -13.30 3.25
N THR A 11 4.58 -12.94 3.06
CA THR A 11 5.03 -11.54 3.14
C THR A 11 5.69 -11.15 1.83
N PHE A 12 5.25 -10.05 1.26
CA PHE A 12 5.91 -9.42 0.12
C PHE A 12 6.87 -8.35 0.60
N SER A 13 8.10 -8.36 0.09
CA SER A 13 9.09 -7.32 0.34
C SER A 13 9.21 -6.47 -0.90
N ILE A 14 8.92 -5.18 -0.78
CA ILE A 14 8.89 -4.24 -1.90
C ILE A 14 9.99 -3.20 -1.69
N GLN A 15 10.91 -3.10 -2.64
CA GLN A 15 11.91 -2.05 -2.69
C GLN A 15 11.30 -0.78 -3.26
N THR A 16 11.42 0.33 -2.53
CA THR A 16 10.97 1.64 -2.96
C THR A 16 12.16 2.58 -3.16
N HIS A 17 11.98 3.62 -3.95
CA HIS A 17 13.06 4.52 -4.33
C HIS A 17 12.67 6.00 -4.17
N GLY A 18 11.81 6.29 -3.21
CA GLY A 18 11.29 7.62 -2.94
C GLY A 18 9.77 7.66 -3.09
N PRO A 19 9.16 8.86 -2.95
CA PRO A 19 7.71 8.99 -2.98
C PRO A 19 7.11 8.49 -4.28
N GLY A 20 6.03 7.74 -4.18
CA GLY A 20 5.33 7.21 -5.34
C GLY A 20 4.50 5.99 -5.03
N LEU A 21 3.86 5.48 -6.07
CA LEU A 21 3.02 4.30 -6.05
C LEU A 21 3.72 3.15 -6.79
N SER A 22 4.02 2.08 -6.07
CA SER A 22 4.61 0.86 -6.64
C SER A 22 3.55 -0.21 -6.75
N GLU A 23 3.24 -0.64 -7.96
CA GLU A 23 2.20 -1.65 -8.20
C GLU A 23 2.70 -3.04 -7.81
N ILE A 24 1.89 -3.77 -7.04
CA ILE A 24 2.18 -5.14 -6.60
C ILE A 24 1.11 -6.15 -7.04
N THR A 25 0.21 -5.75 -7.90
CA THR A 25 -0.94 -6.57 -8.32
C THR A 25 -0.50 -7.92 -8.89
N ARG A 26 0.53 -7.93 -9.74
CA ARG A 26 0.99 -9.16 -10.41
C ARG A 26 1.49 -10.20 -9.41
N ASP A 27 2.32 -9.79 -8.45
CA ASP A 27 2.89 -10.71 -7.46
C ASP A 27 1.81 -11.25 -6.52
N VAL A 28 0.88 -10.39 -6.11
CA VAL A 28 -0.25 -10.80 -5.27
C VAL A 28 -1.15 -11.76 -6.04
N ALA A 29 -1.48 -11.45 -7.30
CA ALA A 29 -2.32 -12.30 -8.13
C ALA A 29 -1.70 -13.69 -8.34
N ALA A 30 -0.40 -13.78 -8.56
CA ALA A 30 0.31 -15.05 -8.72
C ALA A 30 0.21 -15.90 -7.44
N TRP A 31 0.40 -15.30 -6.28
CA TRP A 31 0.29 -16.01 -5.00
C TRP A 31 -1.13 -16.49 -4.74
N VAL A 32 -2.13 -15.65 -5.04
CA VAL A 32 -3.56 -16.02 -4.92
C VAL A 32 -3.88 -17.20 -5.83
N ALA A 33 -3.43 -17.17 -7.08
CA ALA A 33 -3.67 -18.27 -8.03
C ALA A 33 -3.04 -19.58 -7.55
N ASP A 34 -1.83 -19.53 -7.03
CA ASP A 34 -1.12 -20.72 -6.52
C ASP A 34 -1.81 -21.31 -5.28
N ALA A 35 -2.54 -20.52 -4.52
CA ALA A 35 -3.28 -20.98 -3.36
C ALA A 35 -4.43 -21.92 -3.73
N GLY A 36 -5.01 -21.77 -4.92
CA GLY A 36 -6.04 -22.67 -5.44
C GLY A 36 -7.38 -22.61 -4.72
N LEU A 37 -7.68 -21.54 -3.99
CA LEU A 37 -8.95 -21.35 -3.30
C LEU A 37 -9.98 -20.74 -4.26
N ASP A 38 -11.16 -21.34 -4.36
CA ASP A 38 -12.22 -20.82 -5.22
C ASP A 38 -12.83 -19.53 -4.64
N GLU A 39 -13.20 -19.57 -3.37
CA GLU A 39 -13.70 -18.40 -2.64
C GLU A 39 -12.89 -18.18 -1.37
N ALA A 40 -12.49 -16.92 -1.15
CA ALA A 40 -11.72 -16.54 0.01
C ALA A 40 -11.77 -15.02 0.20
N LEU A 41 -11.27 -14.55 1.32
CA LEU A 41 -11.01 -13.15 1.56
C LEU A 41 -9.49 -12.94 1.66
N LEU A 42 -8.97 -12.09 0.79
CA LEU A 42 -7.58 -11.63 0.86
C LEU A 42 -7.51 -10.40 1.73
N THR A 43 -6.66 -10.44 2.75
CA THR A 43 -6.28 -9.27 3.53
C THR A 43 -4.81 -8.93 3.26
N LEU A 44 -4.55 -7.69 2.92
CA LEU A 44 -3.20 -7.14 2.80
C LEU A 44 -2.99 -6.13 3.93
N PHE A 45 -1.83 -6.19 4.57
CA PHE A 45 -1.50 -5.29 5.67
C PHE A 45 -0.05 -4.84 5.54
N ILE A 46 0.18 -3.51 5.52
CA ILE A 46 1.52 -2.95 5.47
C ILE A 46 2.03 -2.65 6.88
N GLN A 47 3.23 -3.13 7.19
CA GLN A 47 3.81 -3.09 8.54
C GLN A 47 4.68 -1.84 8.76
N HIS A 48 4.21 -0.67 8.33
CA HIS A 48 4.98 0.58 8.40
C HIS A 48 4.10 1.77 8.76
N THR A 49 4.73 2.79 9.34
CA THR A 49 4.07 4.05 9.72
C THR A 49 4.37 5.20 8.75
N SER A 50 5.11 4.92 7.67
CA SER A 50 5.48 5.92 6.66
C SER A 50 5.32 5.39 5.22
N ALA A 51 4.51 4.37 5.05
CA ALA A 51 4.05 3.83 3.78
C ALA A 51 2.62 3.32 3.93
N SER A 52 1.90 3.21 2.83
CA SER A 52 0.49 2.84 2.83
C SER A 52 0.16 1.88 1.71
N LEU A 53 -1.05 1.31 1.76
CA LEU A 53 -1.62 0.52 0.68
C LEU A 53 -2.73 1.30 0.00
N LEU A 54 -2.91 1.10 -1.31
CA LEU A 54 -3.95 1.77 -2.07
C LEU A 54 -4.41 0.88 -3.22
N ILE A 55 -5.70 0.87 -3.48
CA ILE A 55 -6.25 0.38 -4.74
C ILE A 55 -6.58 1.59 -5.59
N GLN A 56 -6.01 1.64 -6.78
CA GLN A 56 -6.17 2.79 -7.67
C GLN A 56 -6.04 2.36 -9.13
N GLU A 57 -6.40 3.24 -10.03
CA GLU A 57 -6.33 3.04 -11.46
C GLU A 57 -4.89 2.73 -11.91
N ASN A 58 -4.74 1.71 -12.75
CA ASN A 58 -3.43 1.23 -13.20
C ASN A 58 -3.21 1.29 -14.71
N ALA A 59 -4.13 1.88 -15.48
CA ALA A 59 -4.00 1.98 -16.93
C ALA A 59 -3.15 3.16 -17.37
N ASP A 60 -3.41 4.35 -16.78
CA ASP A 60 -2.73 5.59 -17.12
C ASP A 60 -1.66 5.92 -16.08
N PRO A 61 -0.35 5.88 -16.44
CA PRO A 61 0.72 6.23 -15.50
C PRO A 61 0.63 7.65 -14.96
N GLU A 62 -0.04 8.56 -15.64
CA GLU A 62 -0.21 9.95 -15.19
C GLU A 62 -1.04 10.04 -13.92
N VAL A 63 -1.96 9.09 -13.67
CA VAL A 63 -2.71 9.04 -12.42
C VAL A 63 -1.77 8.90 -11.22
N ARG A 64 -0.76 8.03 -11.32
CA ARG A 64 0.24 7.85 -10.26
C ARG A 64 1.08 9.11 -10.06
N THR A 65 1.49 9.72 -11.16
CA THR A 65 2.26 10.97 -11.13
C THR A 65 1.47 12.08 -10.44
N ASP A 66 0.21 12.24 -10.82
CA ASP A 66 -0.66 13.29 -10.27
C ASP A 66 -0.99 13.04 -8.80
N LEU A 67 -1.26 11.80 -8.41
CA LEU A 67 -1.49 11.46 -7.00
C LEU A 67 -0.27 11.74 -6.14
N THR A 68 0.91 11.37 -6.62
CA THR A 68 2.16 11.65 -5.91
C THR A 68 2.36 13.17 -5.72
N ALA A 69 2.14 13.95 -6.77
CA ALA A 69 2.23 15.41 -6.71
C ALA A 69 1.17 16.00 -5.77
N TYR A 70 -0.05 15.49 -5.82
CA TYR A 70 -1.14 15.93 -4.94
C TYR A 70 -0.82 15.67 -3.47
N PHE A 71 -0.36 14.47 -3.14
CA PHE A 71 0.01 14.15 -1.76
C PHE A 71 1.16 15.00 -1.24
N HIS A 72 2.13 15.29 -2.10
CA HIS A 72 3.24 16.19 -1.74
C HIS A 72 2.74 17.61 -1.45
N ARG A 73 1.80 18.09 -2.24
CA ARG A 73 1.20 19.41 -2.05
C ARG A 73 0.27 19.46 -0.83
N LEU A 74 -0.50 18.39 -0.61
CA LEU A 74 -1.43 18.29 0.52
C LEU A 74 -0.69 18.25 1.85
N VAL A 75 0.41 17.52 1.91
CA VAL A 75 1.24 17.34 3.11
C VAL A 75 2.70 17.61 2.74
N PRO A 76 3.11 18.88 2.68
CA PRO A 76 4.46 19.24 2.28
C PRO A 76 5.50 18.92 3.38
N PRO A 77 6.79 19.03 3.06
CA PRO A 77 7.86 18.88 4.07
C PRO A 77 7.72 19.83 5.23
N THR A 78 8.27 19.47 6.39
CA THR A 78 8.21 20.30 7.61
C THR A 78 8.96 21.62 7.47
N THR A 79 9.79 21.77 6.45
CA THR A 79 10.46 23.04 6.10
C THR A 79 9.50 24.04 5.44
N ASP A 80 8.33 23.60 5.00
CA ASP A 80 7.31 24.52 4.50
C ASP A 80 6.69 25.30 5.65
N PRO A 81 6.54 26.65 5.51
CA PRO A 81 5.97 27.49 6.59
C PRO A 81 4.59 27.04 7.08
N SER A 82 3.79 26.43 6.22
CA SER A 82 2.46 25.91 6.61
C SER A 82 2.53 24.77 7.62
N MET A 83 3.70 24.17 7.80
CA MET A 83 3.94 23.01 8.67
C MET A 83 4.69 23.37 9.96
N ASP A 84 4.87 24.65 10.27
CA ASP A 84 5.69 25.12 11.39
C ASP A 84 5.10 24.83 12.77
N TYR A 85 3.83 24.42 12.83
CA TYR A 85 3.17 24.01 14.07
C TYR A 85 3.50 22.59 14.52
N LEU A 86 4.19 21.80 13.68
CA LEU A 86 4.54 20.42 13.99
C LEU A 86 5.79 20.37 14.89
N THR A 87 5.81 19.40 15.82
CA THR A 87 6.89 19.26 16.80
C THR A 87 7.82 18.10 16.51
N HIS A 88 7.35 17.05 15.82
CA HIS A 88 8.15 15.89 15.47
C HIS A 88 8.93 16.16 14.17
N THR A 89 10.04 16.90 14.29
CA THR A 89 10.79 17.40 13.13
C THR A 89 12.26 16.98 13.10
N TYR A 90 12.70 16.13 14.03
CA TYR A 90 14.10 15.78 14.22
C TYR A 90 14.54 14.50 13.45
N GLU A 91 13.64 13.88 12.71
CA GLU A 91 13.94 12.68 11.89
C GLU A 91 13.91 13.00 10.38
N GLY A 92 14.13 14.25 10.03
CA GLY A 92 14.12 14.72 8.64
C GLY A 92 12.84 15.44 8.26
N PRO A 93 12.87 16.24 7.18
CA PRO A 93 11.73 17.08 6.78
C PRO A 93 10.55 16.26 6.19
N ASP A 94 10.79 15.02 5.82
CA ASP A 94 9.80 14.12 5.21
C ASP A 94 9.18 13.13 6.20
N ASP A 95 9.68 13.05 7.45
CA ASP A 95 9.24 12.02 8.39
C ASP A 95 7.81 12.30 8.91
N MET A 96 7.59 13.44 9.54
CA MET A 96 6.24 13.76 10.04
C MET A 96 5.20 13.84 8.90
N PRO A 97 5.50 14.43 7.75
CA PRO A 97 4.62 14.33 6.58
C PRO A 97 4.30 12.89 6.17
N GLY A 98 5.28 12.00 6.26
CA GLY A 98 5.08 10.58 6.02
C GLY A 98 4.08 9.95 6.99
N HIS A 99 4.18 10.27 8.28
CA HIS A 99 3.22 9.82 9.28
C HIS A 99 1.80 10.37 9.02
N ILE A 100 1.69 11.61 8.61
CA ILE A 100 0.38 12.23 8.29
C ILE A 100 -0.25 11.53 7.08
N LYS A 101 0.51 11.31 6.02
CA LYS A 101 0.02 10.62 4.83
C LYS A 101 -0.41 9.19 5.17
N ALA A 102 0.38 8.47 5.98
CA ALA A 102 0.02 7.14 6.43
C ALA A 102 -1.24 7.12 7.30
N ALA A 103 -1.51 8.19 8.04
CA ALA A 103 -2.73 8.34 8.81
C ALA A 103 -3.97 8.57 7.93
N LEU A 104 -3.78 9.16 6.73
CA LEU A 104 -4.86 9.45 5.78
C LEU A 104 -5.15 8.30 4.82
N LEU A 105 -4.15 7.47 4.53
CA LEU A 105 -4.23 6.39 3.55
C LEU A 105 -4.34 5.03 4.25
N PRO A 106 -4.89 4.00 3.57
CA PRO A 106 -5.08 2.70 4.19
C PRO A 106 -3.79 2.00 4.58
N THR A 107 -3.81 1.31 5.72
CA THR A 107 -2.78 0.34 6.13
C THR A 107 -3.16 -1.09 5.74
N SER A 108 -4.43 -1.33 5.48
CA SER A 108 -4.92 -2.65 5.10
C SER A 108 -5.94 -2.54 3.97
N LEU A 109 -6.01 -3.62 3.19
CA LEU A 109 -6.98 -3.77 2.12
C LEU A 109 -7.63 -5.13 2.23
N GLN A 110 -8.91 -5.22 1.89
CA GLN A 110 -9.60 -6.49 1.74
C GLN A 110 -10.10 -6.63 0.32
N ILE A 111 -9.83 -7.79 -0.29
CA ILE A 111 -10.22 -8.08 -1.66
C ILE A 111 -10.87 -9.46 -1.69
N PRO A 112 -12.14 -9.58 -2.11
CA PRO A 112 -12.76 -10.87 -2.27
C PRO A 112 -12.07 -11.68 -3.37
N ILE A 113 -11.92 -12.98 -3.12
CA ILE A 113 -11.47 -13.95 -4.12
C ILE A 113 -12.71 -14.73 -4.55
N ILE A 114 -13.01 -14.71 -5.83
CA ILE A 114 -14.17 -15.41 -6.42
C ILE A 114 -13.69 -16.09 -7.69
N GLY A 115 -13.99 -17.39 -7.82
CA GLY A 115 -13.50 -18.17 -8.94
C GLY A 115 -11.98 -18.25 -9.00
N GLY A 116 -11.31 -18.22 -7.84
CA GLY A 116 -9.86 -18.30 -7.74
C GLY A 116 -9.12 -17.00 -8.07
N ARG A 117 -9.83 -15.90 -8.25
CA ARG A 117 -9.24 -14.61 -8.68
C ARG A 117 -9.66 -13.48 -7.75
N MET A 118 -8.78 -12.49 -7.62
CA MET A 118 -9.13 -11.23 -6.99
C MET A 118 -10.25 -10.54 -7.76
N SER A 119 -11.29 -10.09 -7.04
CA SER A 119 -12.45 -9.41 -7.62
C SER A 119 -12.17 -7.93 -7.91
N LEU A 120 -10.99 -7.63 -8.42
CA LEU A 120 -10.64 -6.27 -8.84
C LEU A 120 -11.40 -5.88 -10.09
N GLY A 121 -11.82 -4.61 -10.16
CA GLY A 121 -12.33 -4.03 -11.39
C GLY A 121 -11.23 -3.94 -12.46
N THR A 122 -11.63 -3.74 -13.71
CA THR A 122 -10.72 -3.72 -14.87
C THR A 122 -9.54 -2.77 -14.69
N TRP A 123 -9.76 -1.63 -14.03
CA TRP A 123 -8.76 -0.58 -13.87
C TRP A 123 -8.13 -0.54 -12.49
N GLN A 124 -8.49 -1.45 -11.60
CA GLN A 124 -7.95 -1.46 -10.24
C GLN A 124 -6.63 -2.21 -10.16
N GLY A 125 -5.62 -1.56 -9.61
CA GLY A 125 -4.36 -2.17 -9.22
C GLY A 125 -4.09 -1.96 -7.74
N ILE A 126 -3.25 -2.82 -7.18
CA ILE A 126 -2.82 -2.75 -5.79
C ILE A 126 -1.46 -2.07 -5.74
N TYR A 127 -1.32 -1.08 -4.88
CA TYR A 127 -0.11 -0.27 -4.77
C TYR A 127 0.41 -0.19 -3.34
N VAL A 128 1.73 -0.22 -3.21
CA VAL A 128 2.43 0.33 -2.04
C VAL A 128 2.69 1.80 -2.32
N VAL A 129 2.28 2.66 -1.40
CA VAL A 129 2.50 4.10 -1.49
C VAL A 129 3.64 4.46 -0.55
N GLU A 130 4.79 4.86 -1.11
CA GLU A 130 5.95 5.30 -0.34
C GLU A 130 5.81 6.78 0.00
N HIS A 131 6.02 7.13 1.28
CA HIS A 131 5.93 8.51 1.74
C HIS A 131 7.28 9.14 2.09
N ARG A 132 8.35 8.35 2.13
CA ARG A 132 9.69 8.84 2.46
C ARG A 132 10.51 9.10 1.19
N ASP A 133 11.47 10.02 1.32
CA ASP A 133 12.36 10.40 0.20
C ASP A 133 13.46 9.35 -0.06
N ALA A 134 13.97 8.73 1.00
CA ALA A 134 15.01 7.72 0.88
C ALA A 134 14.45 6.36 0.43
N PRO A 135 15.25 5.51 -0.23
CA PRO A 135 14.86 4.14 -0.53
C PRO A 135 14.58 3.34 0.74
N HIS A 136 13.57 2.48 0.67
CA HIS A 136 13.19 1.59 1.76
C HIS A 136 12.83 0.20 1.24
N THR A 137 12.89 -0.78 2.13
CA THR A 137 12.24 -2.08 1.93
C THR A 137 10.94 -2.08 2.73
N ARG A 138 9.81 -2.19 2.02
CA ARG A 138 8.49 -2.22 2.64
C ARG A 138 7.93 -3.64 2.67
N ARG A 139 7.28 -4.00 3.75
CA ARG A 139 6.77 -5.35 3.97
C ARG A 139 5.25 -5.32 4.02
N VAL A 140 4.64 -6.17 3.21
CA VAL A 140 3.19 -6.34 3.13
C VAL A 140 2.86 -7.79 3.44
N ILE A 141 2.10 -8.02 4.50
CA ILE A 141 1.59 -9.34 4.81
C ILE A 141 0.32 -9.57 4.00
N ALA A 142 0.22 -10.74 3.39
CA ALA A 142 -0.97 -11.22 2.72
C ALA A 142 -1.52 -12.44 3.47
N LEU A 143 -2.80 -12.44 3.73
CA LEU A 143 -3.51 -13.52 4.39
C LEU A 143 -4.74 -13.88 3.56
N LEU A 144 -4.89 -15.16 3.24
CA LEU A 144 -6.09 -15.74 2.63
C LEU A 144 -6.84 -16.57 3.64
N ARG A 145 -8.14 -16.34 3.71
CA ARG A 145 -8.99 -17.02 4.66
C ARG A 145 -10.36 -17.34 4.09
#